data_db9413125703da9eda007a46aa11718d
#
_entry.id   db9413125703da9eda007a46aa11718d
#
_cell.length_a   1.000
_cell.length_b   1.000
_cell.length_c   1.000
_cell.angle_alpha   90.00
_cell.angle_beta   90.00
_cell.angle_gamma   90.00
#
_symmetry.space_group_name_H-M   'P 1'
#
loop_
_entity.id
_entity.type
_entity.pdbx_description
1 polymer ?
#
loop_
_entity_poly.entity_id
_entity_poly.type
_entity_poly.pdbx_seq_one_letter_code
_entity_poly.pdbx_strand_id
1 'polypeptide(L)'
;DAKAGACSVSDLARKAWADTRVPVLDGSRAACDWDSDPKAATSGIYPPSALPQIFRNDYAANSNDSYWLTNPKQLLAGFGRIFGDEATARSLRTRLALRQIDERVAGTDGLGAAKFDLPTLQSVLFGNRNLGAEMTRDPLAALCRRAAAGPQPDLSEACAALAAWDLRVNLDSRG
;
A
#
# COMPACT_ATOMS: atom_id res chain seq x y z
N ASP A 1 5.33 -1.42 23.51
CA ASP A 1 4.97 -2.68 24.14
C ASP A 1 5.97 -2.98 25.26
N ALA A 2 5.48 -3.09 26.51
CA ALA A 2 6.33 -3.28 27.70
C ALA A 2 7.09 -4.63 27.66
N LYS A 3 6.52 -5.67 27.06
CA LYS A 3 7.21 -6.95 26.86
C LYS A 3 8.37 -6.86 25.87
N ALA A 4 8.24 -6.09 24.81
CA ALA A 4 9.32 -5.93 23.84
C ALA A 4 10.59 -5.39 24.53
N GLY A 5 10.47 -4.41 25.43
CA GLY A 5 11.59 -3.86 26.19
C GLY A 5 12.27 -4.90 27.12
N ALA A 6 11.49 -5.75 27.79
CA ALA A 6 12.00 -6.76 28.70
C ALA A 6 12.57 -8.00 27.99
N CYS A 7 12.10 -8.32 26.78
CA CYS A 7 12.43 -9.53 26.03
C CYS A 7 13.39 -9.32 24.86
N SER A 8 13.74 -8.08 24.53
CA SER A 8 14.62 -7.72 23.42
C SER A 8 16.00 -7.26 23.92
N VAL A 9 16.62 -8.03 24.79
CA VAL A 9 17.82 -7.62 25.54
C VAL A 9 19.14 -8.09 24.94
N SER A 10 19.13 -9.01 23.98
CA SER A 10 20.34 -9.52 23.34
C SER A 10 20.99 -8.47 22.41
N ASP A 11 22.29 -8.63 22.12
CA ASP A 11 22.98 -7.76 21.16
C ASP A 11 22.34 -7.86 19.76
N LEU A 12 21.93 -9.06 19.36
CA LEU A 12 21.18 -9.28 18.12
C LEU A 12 19.88 -8.48 18.11
N ALA A 13 19.11 -8.52 19.21
CA ALA A 13 17.86 -7.80 19.32
C ALA A 13 18.05 -6.29 19.25
N ARG A 14 19.06 -5.76 19.94
CA ARG A 14 19.42 -4.33 19.90
C ARG A 14 19.84 -3.90 18.49
N LYS A 15 20.68 -4.70 17.84
CA LYS A 15 21.11 -4.42 16.46
C LYS A 15 19.94 -4.48 15.47
N ALA A 16 19.13 -5.51 15.51
CA ALA A 16 17.96 -5.65 14.65
C ALA A 16 17.00 -4.45 14.81
N TRP A 17 16.74 -4.04 16.05
CA TRP A 17 15.91 -2.87 16.31
C TRP A 17 16.53 -1.57 15.77
N ALA A 18 17.84 -1.37 15.95
CA ALA A 18 18.52 -0.18 15.45
C ALA A 18 18.47 -0.09 13.92
N ASP A 19 18.74 -1.21 13.23
CA ASP A 19 18.88 -1.27 11.78
C ASP A 19 17.52 -1.31 11.04
N THR A 20 16.55 -2.05 11.58
CA THR A 20 15.32 -2.40 10.84
C THR A 20 14.02 -2.07 11.56
N ARG A 21 14.08 -1.69 12.85
CA ARG A 21 12.92 -1.51 13.74
C ARG A 21 12.09 -2.79 13.94
N VAL A 22 12.65 -3.94 13.63
CA VAL A 22 12.03 -5.24 13.88
C VAL A 22 12.41 -5.73 15.27
N PRO A 23 11.45 -6.00 16.17
CA PRO A 23 11.75 -6.56 17.49
C PRO A 23 12.14 -8.03 17.37
N VAL A 24 13.25 -8.40 17.98
CA VAL A 24 13.66 -9.80 18.16
C VAL A 24 13.53 -10.14 19.64
N LEU A 25 12.67 -11.07 19.96
CA LEU A 25 12.36 -11.46 21.35
C LEU A 25 13.07 -12.78 21.70
N ASP A 26 13.43 -12.90 22.97
CA ASP A 26 14.03 -14.13 23.50
C ASP A 26 12.94 -15.15 23.86
N GLY A 27 12.59 -16.01 22.90
CA GLY A 27 11.56 -17.04 23.05
C GLY A 27 11.96 -18.21 23.97
N SER A 28 13.18 -18.22 24.52
CA SER A 28 13.58 -19.22 25.53
C SER A 28 13.07 -18.89 26.95
N ARG A 29 12.55 -17.69 27.15
CA ARG A 29 12.11 -17.18 28.45
C ARG A 29 10.59 -17.18 28.52
N ALA A 30 10.02 -17.91 29.51
CA ALA A 30 8.56 -17.94 29.72
C ALA A 30 7.93 -16.55 29.91
N ALA A 31 8.67 -15.59 30.48
CA ALA A 31 8.21 -14.20 30.60
C ALA A 31 8.01 -13.50 29.23
N CYS A 32 8.55 -14.09 28.15
CA CYS A 32 8.48 -13.57 26.79
C CYS A 32 7.49 -14.35 25.90
N ASP A 33 6.83 -15.35 26.44
CA ASP A 33 5.77 -16.09 25.77
C ASP A 33 4.59 -15.16 25.41
N TRP A 34 3.84 -15.57 24.42
CA TRP A 34 2.61 -14.88 24.03
C TRP A 34 1.62 -14.85 25.21
N ASP A 35 0.95 -13.72 25.36
CA ASP A 35 -0.12 -13.60 26.34
C ASP A 35 -1.31 -14.51 25.99
N SER A 36 -2.11 -14.84 26.98
CA SER A 36 -3.36 -15.58 26.79
C SER A 36 -4.54 -14.68 27.10
N ASP A 37 -5.57 -14.78 26.27
CA ASP A 37 -6.86 -14.13 26.48
C ASP A 37 -7.92 -15.22 26.69
N PRO A 38 -8.74 -15.18 27.78
CA PRO A 38 -9.75 -16.18 28.04
C PRO A 38 -10.85 -16.24 26.97
N LYS A 39 -10.97 -15.22 26.12
CA LYS A 39 -11.91 -15.18 25.00
C LYS A 39 -11.30 -15.74 23.70
N ALA A 40 -10.02 -16.06 23.69
CA ALA A 40 -9.38 -16.68 22.55
C ALA A 40 -9.67 -18.18 22.49
N ALA A 41 -9.71 -18.76 21.30
CA ALA A 41 -9.96 -20.19 21.12
C ALA A 41 -8.82 -21.07 21.67
N THR A 42 -7.61 -20.51 21.77
CA THR A 42 -6.44 -21.16 22.39
C THR A 42 -5.45 -20.11 22.86
N SER A 43 -4.54 -20.51 23.76
CA SER A 43 -3.48 -19.61 24.23
C SER A 43 -2.58 -19.15 23.10
N GLY A 44 -2.09 -17.92 23.18
CA GLY A 44 -1.13 -17.34 22.24
C GLY A 44 -1.74 -16.74 20.96
N ILE A 45 -3.08 -16.75 20.79
CA ILE A 45 -3.75 -16.08 19.68
C ILE A 45 -4.68 -14.97 20.19
N TYR A 46 -5.02 -14.05 19.31
CA TYR A 46 -6.00 -13.00 19.59
C TYR A 46 -7.44 -13.56 19.59
N PRO A 47 -8.31 -13.09 20.48
CA PRO A 47 -9.73 -13.40 20.41
C PRO A 47 -10.36 -12.73 19.18
N PRO A 48 -11.43 -13.30 18.60
CA PRO A 48 -12.10 -12.71 17.44
C PRO A 48 -12.51 -11.24 17.64
N SER A 49 -12.87 -10.85 18.87
CA SER A 49 -13.26 -9.49 19.21
C SER A 49 -12.12 -8.46 19.15
N ALA A 50 -10.86 -8.91 19.14
CA ALA A 50 -9.69 -8.04 19.02
C ALA A 50 -9.16 -7.92 17.58
N LEU A 51 -9.78 -8.63 16.62
CA LEU A 51 -9.38 -8.61 15.23
C LEU A 51 -10.05 -7.46 14.48
N PRO A 52 -9.34 -6.80 13.52
CA PRO A 52 -9.97 -5.83 12.64
C PRO A 52 -11.08 -6.48 11.82
N GLN A 53 -12.27 -5.92 11.87
CA GLN A 53 -13.44 -6.42 11.14
C GLN A 53 -14.20 -5.27 10.53
N ILE A 54 -14.69 -5.47 9.30
CA ILE A 54 -15.53 -4.50 8.61
C ILE A 54 -16.63 -5.23 7.83
N PHE A 55 -17.85 -4.71 7.89
CA PHE A 55 -18.99 -5.16 7.10
C PHE A 55 -19.48 -3.98 6.25
N ARG A 56 -19.48 -4.15 4.94
CA ARG A 56 -19.81 -3.10 3.98
C ARG A 56 -20.67 -3.66 2.84
N ASN A 57 -21.51 -2.79 2.26
CA ASN A 57 -22.31 -3.11 1.08
C ASN A 57 -21.69 -2.55 -0.22
N ASP A 58 -20.64 -1.72 -0.11
CA ASP A 58 -19.94 -1.16 -1.26
C ASP A 58 -18.72 -2.00 -1.63
N TYR A 59 -17.64 -1.95 -0.85
CA TYR A 59 -16.44 -2.76 -1.06
C TYR A 59 -15.58 -2.86 0.19
N ALA A 60 -14.72 -3.87 0.20
CA ALA A 60 -13.56 -3.97 1.06
C ALA A 60 -12.34 -4.30 0.18
N ALA A 61 -11.25 -3.55 0.32
CA ALA A 61 -10.07 -3.68 -0.50
C ALA A 61 -8.85 -4.08 0.33
N ASN A 62 -7.99 -4.92 -0.24
CA ASN A 62 -6.69 -5.24 0.32
C ASN A 62 -5.64 -5.31 -0.80
N SER A 63 -4.53 -4.61 -0.64
CA SER A 63 -3.37 -4.61 -1.55
C SER A 63 -2.11 -5.12 -0.84
N ASN A 64 -2.23 -6.14 0.02
CA ASN A 64 -1.17 -6.60 0.92
C ASN A 64 -0.62 -5.46 1.80
N ASP A 65 -1.49 -4.58 2.22
CA ASP A 65 -1.18 -3.42 3.06
C ASP A 65 -1.98 -3.53 4.36
N SER A 66 -1.79 -2.60 5.28
CA SER A 66 -2.52 -2.60 6.55
C SER A 66 -4.04 -2.60 6.35
N TYR A 67 -4.74 -3.26 7.26
CA TYR A 67 -6.19 -3.25 7.38
C TYR A 67 -6.80 -1.84 7.52
N TRP A 68 -6.01 -0.88 8.01
CA TRP A 68 -6.46 0.48 8.34
C TRP A 68 -7.27 1.14 7.21
N LEU A 69 -6.84 0.97 5.96
CA LEU A 69 -7.45 1.59 4.79
C LEU A 69 -8.23 0.60 3.91
N THR A 70 -8.80 -0.44 4.50
CA THR A 70 -9.67 -1.41 3.81
C THR A 70 -10.85 -0.74 3.10
N ASN A 71 -11.37 0.33 3.69
CA ASN A 71 -12.31 1.26 3.04
C ASN A 71 -12.08 2.68 3.57
N PRO A 72 -11.74 3.66 2.71
CA PRO A 72 -11.49 5.04 3.14
C PRO A 72 -12.67 5.75 3.80
N LYS A 73 -13.90 5.27 3.56
CA LYS A 73 -15.12 5.83 4.16
C LYS A 73 -15.36 5.33 5.59
N GLN A 74 -14.65 4.26 5.98
CA GLN A 74 -14.74 3.67 7.33
C GLN A 74 -13.38 3.08 7.71
N LEU A 75 -12.53 3.93 8.28
CA LEU A 75 -11.22 3.50 8.73
C LEU A 75 -11.33 2.52 9.90
N LEU A 76 -10.52 1.46 9.86
CA LEU A 76 -10.35 0.54 10.97
C LEU A 76 -9.14 1.01 11.79
N ALA A 77 -9.36 1.39 13.05
CA ALA A 77 -8.31 1.94 13.90
C ALA A 77 -8.44 1.46 15.35
N GLY A 78 -7.33 1.54 16.10
CA GLY A 78 -7.28 1.16 17.50
C GLY A 78 -6.91 -0.31 17.73
N PHE A 79 -6.37 -0.99 16.72
CA PHE A 79 -5.96 -2.39 16.81
C PHE A 79 -4.45 -2.53 17.08
N GLY A 80 -4.04 -3.72 17.51
CA GLY A 80 -2.64 -4.01 17.77
C GLY A 80 -1.76 -3.85 16.51
N ARG A 81 -0.58 -3.27 16.68
CA ARG A 81 0.37 -3.01 15.59
C ARG A 81 0.78 -4.28 14.82
N ILE A 82 0.62 -5.45 15.42
CA ILE A 82 0.89 -6.74 14.75
C ILE A 82 0.02 -6.95 13.50
N PHE A 83 -1.16 -6.32 13.43
CA PHE A 83 -2.05 -6.42 12.28
C PHE A 83 -1.71 -5.43 11.15
N GLY A 84 -0.89 -4.44 11.43
CA GLY A 84 -0.43 -3.44 10.48
C GLY A 84 -0.38 -2.03 11.07
N ASP A 85 0.25 -1.12 10.35
CA ASP A 85 0.39 0.28 10.76
C ASP A 85 -0.87 1.08 10.40
N GLU A 86 -1.31 1.93 11.32
CA GLU A 86 -2.41 2.87 11.13
C GLU A 86 -1.88 4.28 10.83
N ALA A 87 -2.69 5.10 10.16
CA ALA A 87 -2.42 6.52 9.87
C ALA A 87 -1.04 6.77 9.21
N THR A 88 -0.54 5.83 8.42
CA THR A 88 0.72 5.95 7.70
C THR A 88 0.50 6.02 6.18
N ALA A 89 1.47 6.61 5.47
CA ALA A 89 1.41 6.71 4.01
C ALA A 89 1.36 5.31 3.37
N ARG A 90 0.42 5.13 2.45
CA ARG A 90 0.26 3.89 1.71
C ARG A 90 1.10 3.89 0.44
N SER A 91 1.46 2.69 -0.03
CA SER A 91 2.17 2.50 -1.29
C SER A 91 1.37 3.08 -2.48
N LEU A 92 2.06 3.40 -3.57
CA LEU A 92 1.38 3.84 -4.80
C LEU A 92 0.43 2.77 -5.33
N ARG A 93 0.73 1.48 -5.11
CA ARG A 93 -0.13 0.37 -5.48
C ARG A 93 -1.46 0.39 -4.71
N THR A 94 -1.42 0.55 -3.40
CA THR A 94 -2.62 0.64 -2.56
C THR A 94 -3.46 1.87 -2.94
N ARG A 95 -2.81 3.00 -3.14
CA ARG A 95 -3.48 4.25 -3.53
C ARG A 95 -4.12 4.14 -4.91
N LEU A 96 -3.45 3.50 -5.88
CA LEU A 96 -4.02 3.26 -7.19
C LEU A 96 -5.22 2.32 -7.13
N ALA A 97 -5.13 1.23 -6.36
CA ALA A 97 -6.24 0.29 -6.22
C ALA A 97 -7.51 0.98 -5.68
N LEU A 98 -7.39 1.77 -4.62
CA LEU A 98 -8.51 2.53 -4.07
C LEU A 98 -9.06 3.54 -5.07
N ARG A 99 -8.19 4.27 -5.78
CA ARG A 99 -8.58 5.21 -6.82
C ARG A 99 -9.34 4.53 -7.96
N GLN A 100 -8.86 3.38 -8.45
CA GLN A 100 -9.52 2.63 -9.51
C GLN A 100 -10.91 2.11 -9.07
N ILE A 101 -11.06 1.68 -7.81
CA ILE A 101 -12.35 1.30 -7.26
C ILE A 101 -13.30 2.50 -7.23
N ASP A 102 -12.85 3.64 -6.71
CA ASP A 102 -13.68 4.85 -6.61
C ASP A 102 -14.08 5.36 -8.00
N GLU A 103 -13.17 5.42 -8.95
CA GLU A 103 -13.45 5.80 -10.35
C GLU A 103 -14.45 4.84 -11.00
N ARG A 104 -14.30 3.51 -10.76
CA ARG A 104 -15.24 2.51 -11.32
C ARG A 104 -16.63 2.63 -10.71
N VAL A 105 -16.73 2.77 -9.39
CA VAL A 105 -18.00 2.91 -8.68
C VAL A 105 -18.71 4.23 -9.04
N ALA A 106 -17.93 5.28 -9.32
CA ALA A 106 -18.44 6.55 -9.80
C ALA A 106 -18.77 6.56 -11.32
N GLY A 107 -18.32 5.56 -12.08
CA GLY A 107 -18.46 5.51 -13.53
C GLY A 107 -17.61 6.54 -14.28
N THR A 108 -16.50 6.99 -13.69
CA THR A 108 -15.64 8.06 -14.23
C THR A 108 -14.38 7.53 -14.92
N ASP A 109 -14.16 6.23 -14.92
CA ASP A 109 -12.98 5.56 -15.51
C ASP A 109 -13.09 5.33 -17.03
N GLY A 110 -14.19 5.71 -17.65
CA GLY A 110 -14.44 5.53 -19.09
C GLY A 110 -14.88 4.12 -19.51
N LEU A 111 -15.09 3.19 -18.57
CA LEU A 111 -15.45 1.80 -18.85
C LEU A 111 -16.98 1.53 -18.83
N GLY A 112 -17.80 2.58 -19.02
CA GLY A 112 -19.26 2.46 -19.08
C GLY A 112 -19.94 2.48 -17.72
N ALA A 113 -21.00 1.67 -17.53
CA ALA A 113 -21.85 1.73 -16.34
C ALA A 113 -21.05 1.52 -15.03
N ALA A 114 -21.47 2.22 -13.97
CA ALA A 114 -20.82 2.23 -12.64
C ALA A 114 -20.98 0.88 -11.90
N LYS A 115 -20.41 -0.18 -12.45
CA LYS A 115 -20.44 -1.55 -11.91
C LYS A 115 -19.19 -2.32 -12.31
N PHE A 116 -18.87 -3.35 -11.55
CA PHE A 116 -17.91 -4.37 -11.98
C PHE A 116 -18.67 -5.54 -12.65
N ASP A 117 -18.16 -5.95 -13.78
CA ASP A 117 -18.41 -7.23 -14.42
C ASP A 117 -17.05 -7.81 -14.86
N LEU A 118 -17.05 -9.04 -15.38
CA LEU A 118 -15.78 -9.68 -15.73
C LEU A 118 -14.97 -8.87 -16.76
N PRO A 119 -15.55 -8.37 -17.87
CA PRO A 119 -14.79 -7.57 -18.84
C PRO A 119 -14.21 -6.28 -18.23
N THR A 120 -14.98 -5.55 -17.41
CA THR A 120 -14.49 -4.32 -16.77
C THR A 120 -13.44 -4.61 -15.71
N LEU A 121 -13.58 -5.70 -14.94
CA LEU A 121 -12.56 -6.13 -13.99
C LEU A 121 -11.24 -6.47 -14.71
N GLN A 122 -11.31 -7.21 -15.83
CA GLN A 122 -10.14 -7.50 -16.66
C GLN A 122 -9.50 -6.22 -17.21
N SER A 123 -10.31 -5.28 -17.69
CA SER A 123 -9.81 -3.98 -18.22
C SER A 123 -9.10 -3.17 -17.13
N VAL A 124 -9.61 -3.16 -15.91
CA VAL A 124 -8.96 -2.49 -14.77
C VAL A 124 -7.66 -3.19 -14.40
N LEU A 125 -7.68 -4.53 -14.29
CA LEU A 125 -6.51 -5.32 -13.86
C LEU A 125 -5.38 -5.28 -14.90
N PHE A 126 -5.70 -5.56 -16.17
CA PHE A 126 -4.72 -5.65 -17.25
C PHE A 126 -4.43 -4.31 -17.94
N GLY A 127 -5.09 -3.25 -17.51
CA GLY A 127 -4.83 -1.90 -17.99
C GLY A 127 -3.47 -1.34 -17.56
N ASN A 128 -2.80 -1.99 -16.60
CA ASN A 128 -1.43 -1.72 -16.14
C ASN A 128 -1.15 -0.22 -15.90
N ARG A 129 -2.11 0.49 -15.32
CA ARG A 129 -1.95 1.91 -14.95
C ARG A 129 -0.80 2.08 -13.96
N ASN A 130 -0.09 3.18 -14.06
CA ASN A 130 1.00 3.53 -13.16
C ASN A 130 0.71 4.86 -12.46
N LEU A 131 0.34 4.82 -11.18
CA LEU A 131 0.00 6.02 -10.42
C LEU A 131 1.19 6.98 -10.30
N GLY A 132 2.41 6.46 -10.18
CA GLY A 132 3.62 7.30 -10.17
C GLY A 132 3.72 8.13 -11.45
N ALA A 133 3.49 7.50 -12.60
CA ALA A 133 3.45 8.18 -13.89
C ALA A 133 2.33 9.23 -13.97
N GLU A 134 1.11 8.88 -13.54
CA GLU A 134 -0.02 9.81 -13.51
C GLU A 134 0.26 11.07 -12.66
N MET A 135 1.02 10.92 -11.59
CA MET A 135 1.37 12.02 -10.69
C MET A 135 2.55 12.86 -11.18
N THR A 136 3.48 12.29 -11.95
CA THR A 136 4.80 12.90 -12.19
C THR A 136 5.10 13.20 -13.64
N ARG A 137 4.48 12.53 -14.63
CA ARG A 137 4.81 12.71 -16.07
C ARG A 137 4.79 14.18 -16.49
N ASP A 138 3.69 14.88 -16.22
CA ASP A 138 3.54 16.25 -16.73
C ASP A 138 4.53 17.24 -16.11
N PRO A 139 4.74 17.27 -14.78
CA PRO A 139 5.78 18.12 -14.19
C PRO A 139 7.19 17.71 -14.61
N LEU A 140 7.48 16.40 -14.78
CA LEU A 140 8.77 15.95 -15.27
C LEU A 140 9.01 16.33 -16.75
N ALA A 141 8.00 16.16 -17.61
CA ALA A 141 8.08 16.59 -19.00
C ALA A 141 8.30 18.11 -19.12
N ALA A 142 7.65 18.90 -18.26
CA ALA A 142 7.88 20.34 -18.21
C ALA A 142 9.30 20.69 -17.74
N LEU A 143 9.83 19.99 -16.73
CA LEU A 143 11.21 20.16 -16.28
C LEU A 143 12.20 19.77 -17.38
N CYS A 144 11.98 18.64 -18.03
CA CYS A 144 12.78 18.10 -19.12
C CYS A 144 12.90 19.11 -20.27
N ARG A 145 11.78 19.69 -20.71
CA ARG A 145 11.79 20.74 -21.75
C ARG A 145 12.61 21.98 -21.35
N ARG A 146 12.55 22.39 -20.09
CA ARG A 146 13.37 23.50 -19.59
C ARG A 146 14.86 23.14 -19.59
N ALA A 147 15.20 21.92 -19.18
CA ALA A 147 16.59 21.44 -19.17
C ALA A 147 17.14 21.32 -20.59
N ALA A 148 16.36 20.81 -21.55
CA ALA A 148 16.76 20.68 -22.94
C ALA A 148 16.99 22.04 -23.65
N ALA A 149 16.47 23.13 -23.15
CA ALA A 149 16.71 24.48 -23.66
C ALA A 149 18.05 25.09 -23.17
N GLY A 150 18.77 24.41 -22.27
CA GLY A 150 20.05 24.84 -21.71
C GLY A 150 21.26 24.20 -22.42
N PRO A 151 22.50 24.46 -21.95
CA PRO A 151 23.73 23.93 -22.50
C PRO A 151 24.01 22.46 -22.14
N GLN A 152 23.01 21.72 -21.79
CA GLN A 152 23.09 20.31 -21.40
C GLN A 152 23.17 19.39 -22.64
N PRO A 153 23.53 18.08 -22.48
CA PRO A 153 23.38 17.11 -23.54
C PRO A 153 21.99 17.15 -24.18
N ASP A 154 21.89 16.78 -25.44
CA ASP A 154 20.60 16.76 -26.14
C ASP A 154 19.63 15.77 -25.45
N LEU A 155 18.61 16.30 -24.78
CA LEU A 155 17.56 15.56 -24.07
C LEU A 155 16.25 15.51 -24.86
N SER A 156 16.21 16.01 -26.08
CA SER A 156 14.99 16.21 -26.87
C SER A 156 14.21 14.90 -27.06
N GLU A 157 14.90 13.83 -27.42
CA GLU A 157 14.27 12.51 -27.59
C GLU A 157 13.70 11.95 -26.27
N ALA A 158 14.46 12.01 -25.18
CA ALA A 158 14.02 11.56 -23.87
C ALA A 158 12.82 12.38 -23.38
N CYS A 159 12.83 13.70 -23.58
CA CYS A 159 11.72 14.58 -23.23
C CYS A 159 10.47 14.28 -24.05
N ALA A 160 10.64 13.96 -25.34
CA ALA A 160 9.53 13.59 -26.23
C ALA A 160 8.92 12.23 -25.81
N ALA A 161 9.75 11.24 -25.53
CA ALA A 161 9.30 9.92 -25.05
C ALA A 161 8.52 10.06 -23.73
N LEU A 162 9.07 10.79 -22.76
CA LEU A 162 8.39 11.03 -21.48
C LEU A 162 7.04 11.73 -21.66
N ALA A 163 6.97 12.73 -22.52
CA ALA A 163 5.73 13.48 -22.78
C ALA A 163 4.67 12.63 -23.49
N ALA A 164 5.09 11.68 -24.33
CA ALA A 164 4.22 10.79 -25.09
C ALA A 164 3.78 9.53 -24.30
N TRP A 165 4.32 9.31 -23.10
CA TRP A 165 4.02 8.12 -22.33
C TRP A 165 2.53 8.00 -21.99
N ASP A 166 1.95 6.84 -22.25
CA ASP A 166 0.54 6.52 -22.02
C ASP A 166 0.19 6.26 -20.55
N LEU A 167 1.13 6.45 -19.62
CA LEU A 167 1.01 6.24 -18.16
C LEU A 167 0.73 4.79 -17.77
N ARG A 168 1.11 3.85 -18.65
CA ARG A 168 0.93 2.41 -18.46
C ARG A 168 2.27 1.69 -18.53
N VAL A 169 2.28 0.45 -18.09
CA VAL A 169 3.46 -0.43 -18.12
C VAL A 169 3.14 -1.70 -18.91
N ASN A 170 2.50 -1.55 -20.07
CA ASN A 170 2.29 -2.61 -21.03
C ASN A 170 3.57 -2.90 -21.83
N LEU A 171 3.65 -4.03 -22.50
CA LEU A 171 4.81 -4.40 -23.32
C LEU A 171 5.07 -3.43 -24.49
N ASP A 172 4.02 -2.79 -24.97
CA ASP A 172 4.03 -1.81 -26.06
C ASP A 172 4.03 -0.35 -25.58
N SER A 173 3.93 -0.12 -24.27
CA SER A 173 4.05 1.23 -23.71
C SER A 173 5.44 1.82 -23.97
N ARG A 174 5.46 3.09 -24.34
CA ARG A 174 6.68 3.87 -24.64
C ARG A 174 6.74 5.07 -23.71
N GLY A 175 7.84 5.19 -22.92
CA GLY A 175 8.00 6.27 -21.97
C GLY A 175 9.14 6.09 -21.01
#